data_d56d6c9fb54cc234740ae8f082e0e70e
#
_entry.id   d56d6c9fb54cc234740ae8f082e0e70e
#
_cell.length_a   1.000
_cell.length_b   1.000
_cell.length_c   1.000
_cell.angle_alpha   90.00
_cell.angle_beta   90.00
_cell.angle_gamma   90.00
#
_symmetry.space_group_name_H-M   'P 1'
#
loop_
_entity.id
_entity.type
_entity.pdbx_description
1 polymer ?
#
loop_
_entity_poly.entity_id
_entity_poly.type
_entity_poly.pdbx_seq_one_letter_code
_entity_poly.pdbx_strand_id
1 'polypeptide(L)'
;KIKMTEKSYLEHLNSLRNVLLRSLGAIALIFFVLVFFRNEIFLVFANPLTEILPANSSMIATGVVSPFLTPLRLTFYVATFVAIPYLLFELWNFIAPGLYKEEKIGFFAVLFSSIVLFLAGICFAFFVIFPLIFTFFVQASPSEVLVMTDINEYIDFVVRILFVFGFAFEVPIVLMLMIWSGVTNAQQLSSARPYVIIGCFVVGMFLTPPDIFSQTLLALPVWLLYEVGLLASRFFINK
;
A
#
# COMPACT_ATOMS: atom_id res chain seq x y z
N LYS A 1 2.05 -5.55 -36.10
CA LYS A 1 3.04 -6.47 -35.51
C LYS A 1 4.39 -5.77 -35.47
N ILE A 2 4.69 -5.10 -34.37
CA ILE A 2 6.03 -4.53 -34.12
C ILE A 2 6.94 -5.70 -33.77
N LYS A 3 7.85 -6.06 -34.67
CA LYS A 3 8.98 -6.92 -34.35
C LYS A 3 9.83 -6.18 -33.31
N MET A 4 9.64 -6.46 -32.05
CA MET A 4 10.65 -6.08 -31.06
C MET A 4 11.93 -6.84 -31.39
N THR A 5 12.94 -6.12 -31.83
CA THR A 5 14.26 -6.70 -32.10
C THR A 5 14.86 -7.14 -30.75
N GLU A 6 15.65 -8.23 -30.71
CA GLU A 6 16.31 -8.71 -29.48
C GLU A 6 17.08 -7.62 -28.74
N LYS A 7 17.64 -6.66 -29.48
CA LYS A 7 18.30 -5.45 -28.95
C LYS A 7 17.35 -4.59 -28.07
N SER A 8 16.12 -4.39 -28.51
CA SER A 8 15.13 -3.62 -27.77
C SER A 8 14.70 -4.31 -26.46
N TYR A 9 14.66 -5.64 -26.44
CA TYR A 9 14.39 -6.43 -25.24
C TYR A 9 15.50 -6.31 -24.19
N LEU A 10 16.75 -6.41 -24.63
CA LEU A 10 17.92 -6.29 -23.74
C LEU A 10 18.07 -4.88 -23.17
N GLU A 11 17.79 -3.85 -23.96
CA GLU A 11 17.79 -2.45 -23.49
C GLU A 11 16.69 -2.22 -22.42
N HIS A 12 15.50 -2.81 -22.61
CA HIS A 12 14.40 -2.70 -21.64
C HIS A 12 14.73 -3.45 -20.33
N LEU A 13 15.32 -4.65 -20.41
CA LEU A 13 15.78 -5.39 -19.25
C LEU A 13 16.90 -4.66 -18.47
N ASN A 14 17.83 -4.04 -19.18
CA ASN A 14 18.89 -3.23 -18.56
C ASN A 14 18.29 -1.98 -17.84
N SER A 15 17.29 -1.34 -18.45
CA SER A 15 16.58 -0.22 -17.83
C SER A 15 15.86 -0.66 -16.56
N LEU A 16 15.15 -1.79 -16.58
CA LEU A 16 14.48 -2.37 -15.41
C LEU A 16 15.49 -2.68 -14.28
N ARG A 17 16.62 -3.32 -14.63
CA ARG A 17 17.70 -3.60 -13.66
C ARG A 17 18.19 -2.31 -12.98
N ASN A 18 18.42 -1.25 -13.76
CA ASN A 18 18.92 0.01 -13.24
C ASN A 18 17.89 0.69 -12.31
N VAL A 19 16.60 0.66 -12.65
CA VAL A 19 15.51 1.14 -11.79
C VAL A 19 15.51 0.37 -10.46
N LEU A 20 15.58 -0.96 -10.50
CA LEU A 20 15.61 -1.79 -9.29
C LEU A 20 16.84 -1.49 -8.42
N LEU A 21 18.03 -1.38 -9.01
CA LEU A 21 19.25 -1.08 -8.25
C LEU A 21 19.21 0.30 -7.59
N ARG A 22 18.70 1.32 -8.29
CA ARG A 22 18.53 2.67 -7.73
C ARG A 22 17.49 2.69 -6.61
N SER A 23 16.37 1.99 -6.80
CA SER A 23 15.31 1.85 -5.80
C SER A 23 15.82 1.17 -4.53
N LEU A 24 16.53 0.04 -4.66
CA LEU A 24 17.16 -0.65 -3.54
C LEU A 24 18.21 0.22 -2.85
N GLY A 25 19.02 0.94 -3.62
CA GLY A 25 20.00 1.90 -3.08
C GLY A 25 19.36 3.01 -2.25
N ALA A 26 18.24 3.57 -2.74
CA ALA A 26 17.49 4.59 -2.01
C ALA A 26 16.89 4.04 -0.69
N ILE A 27 16.26 2.86 -0.75
CA ILE A 27 15.73 2.20 0.46
C ILE A 27 16.85 1.93 1.46
N ALA A 28 17.99 1.38 1.02
CA ALA A 28 19.12 1.10 1.89
C ALA A 28 19.68 2.36 2.55
N LEU A 29 19.84 3.45 1.79
CA LEU A 29 20.32 4.73 2.31
C LEU A 29 19.38 5.27 3.39
N ILE A 30 18.06 5.29 3.13
CA ILE A 30 17.06 5.75 4.09
C ILE A 30 17.04 4.84 5.32
N PHE A 31 17.12 3.52 5.13
CA PHE A 31 17.18 2.55 6.21
C PHE A 31 18.37 2.80 7.14
N PHE A 32 19.58 3.02 6.60
CA PHE A 32 20.76 3.31 7.41
C PHE A 32 20.61 4.58 8.24
N VAL A 33 19.85 5.57 7.79
CA VAL A 33 19.54 6.77 8.58
C VAL A 33 18.49 6.45 9.66
N LEU A 34 17.41 5.76 9.28
CA LEU A 34 16.28 5.49 10.17
C LEU A 34 16.59 4.44 11.26
N VAL A 35 17.58 3.58 11.07
CA VAL A 35 17.93 2.52 12.05
C VAL A 35 18.33 3.08 13.42
N PHE A 36 18.84 4.29 13.46
CA PHE A 36 19.17 4.98 14.72
C PHE A 36 17.92 5.37 15.52
N PHE A 37 16.76 5.50 14.85
CA PHE A 37 15.47 5.87 15.42
C PHE A 37 14.50 4.68 15.51
N ARG A 38 15.01 3.44 15.45
CA ARG A 38 14.17 2.22 15.39
C ARG A 38 13.20 2.08 16.56
N ASN A 39 13.60 2.51 17.76
CA ASN A 39 12.77 2.40 18.97
C ASN A 39 11.63 3.42 18.95
N GLU A 40 11.92 4.65 18.55
CA GLU A 40 10.93 5.73 18.39
C GLU A 40 9.91 5.37 17.30
N ILE A 41 10.40 4.84 16.16
CA ILE A 41 9.55 4.34 15.09
C ILE A 41 8.63 3.23 15.63
N PHE A 42 9.18 2.27 16.37
CA PHE A 42 8.36 1.19 16.94
C PHE A 42 7.27 1.74 17.87
N LEU A 43 7.59 2.69 18.74
CA LEU A 43 6.62 3.30 19.65
C LEU A 43 5.49 4.00 18.91
N VAL A 44 5.78 4.76 17.84
CA VAL A 44 4.75 5.41 17.01
C VAL A 44 3.77 4.39 16.45
N PHE A 45 4.26 3.25 15.96
CA PHE A 45 3.40 2.21 15.39
C PHE A 45 2.73 1.32 16.45
N ALA A 46 3.28 1.22 17.65
CA ALA A 46 2.68 0.48 18.76
C ALA A 46 1.53 1.26 19.44
N ASN A 47 1.58 2.60 19.43
CA ASN A 47 0.62 3.47 20.09
C ASN A 47 -0.85 3.17 19.74
N PRO A 48 -1.26 3.00 18.48
CA PRO A 48 -2.66 2.76 18.14
C PRO A 48 -3.28 1.53 18.82
N LEU A 49 -2.46 0.51 19.10
CA LEU A 49 -2.91 -0.65 19.87
C LEU A 49 -2.84 -0.39 21.37
N THR A 50 -1.73 0.17 21.87
CA THR A 50 -1.52 0.35 23.32
C THR A 50 -2.54 1.31 23.95
N GLU A 51 -3.06 2.27 23.19
CA GLU A 51 -4.11 3.19 23.67
C GLU A 51 -5.49 2.52 23.80
N ILE A 52 -5.73 1.43 23.07
CA ILE A 52 -7.02 0.73 23.05
C ILE A 52 -7.01 -0.48 24.01
N LEU A 53 -5.83 -0.99 24.35
CA LEU A 53 -5.69 -2.14 25.23
C LEU A 53 -6.23 -1.85 26.64
N PRO A 54 -6.95 -2.83 27.27
CA PRO A 54 -7.36 -2.72 28.67
C PRO A 54 -6.15 -2.58 29.62
N ALA A 55 -6.38 -1.98 30.80
CA ALA A 55 -5.33 -1.63 31.79
C ALA A 55 -4.42 -2.80 32.21
N ASN A 56 -4.91 -4.06 32.11
CA ASN A 56 -4.15 -5.27 32.47
C ASN A 56 -3.60 -6.01 31.25
N SER A 57 -3.70 -5.44 30.04
CA SER A 57 -3.23 -6.03 28.80
C SER A 57 -1.93 -5.36 28.35
N SER A 58 -1.07 -6.10 27.66
CA SER A 58 0.20 -5.58 27.16
C SER A 58 0.63 -6.29 25.88
N MET A 59 1.53 -5.66 25.16
CA MET A 59 2.24 -6.33 24.07
C MET A 59 3.33 -7.23 24.67
N ILE A 60 3.48 -8.43 24.11
CA ILE A 60 4.50 -9.41 24.53
C ILE A 60 5.41 -9.77 23.36
N ALA A 61 6.61 -10.22 23.69
CA ALA A 61 7.54 -10.79 22.74
C ALA A 61 7.69 -12.29 23.05
N THR A 62 7.15 -13.14 22.19
CA THR A 62 7.22 -14.60 22.38
C THR A 62 8.54 -15.19 21.92
N GLY A 63 9.20 -14.56 20.96
CA GLY A 63 10.49 -15.00 20.46
C GLY A 63 11.66 -14.30 21.18
N VAL A 64 12.74 -15.02 21.44
CA VAL A 64 13.94 -14.50 22.15
C VAL A 64 14.57 -13.30 21.41
N VAL A 65 14.55 -13.31 20.09
CA VAL A 65 15.18 -12.27 19.25
C VAL A 65 14.19 -11.19 18.82
N SER A 66 12.90 -11.42 19.02
CA SER A 66 11.81 -10.53 18.61
C SER A 66 11.97 -9.08 19.10
N PRO A 67 12.33 -8.80 20.37
CA PRO A 67 12.46 -7.42 20.84
C PRO A 67 13.52 -6.61 20.08
N PHE A 68 14.50 -7.29 19.50
CA PHE A 68 15.54 -6.66 18.68
C PHE A 68 15.18 -6.60 17.19
N LEU A 69 14.72 -7.73 16.63
CA LEU A 69 14.46 -7.83 15.18
C LEU A 69 13.19 -7.11 14.73
N THR A 70 12.14 -7.09 15.56
CA THR A 70 10.86 -6.49 15.15
C THR A 70 10.97 -4.97 14.92
N PRO A 71 11.58 -4.16 15.80
CA PRO A 71 11.83 -2.75 15.52
C PRO A 71 12.72 -2.54 14.29
N LEU A 72 13.72 -3.38 14.10
CA LEU A 72 14.62 -3.30 12.95
C LEU A 72 13.88 -3.58 11.64
N ARG A 73 13.04 -4.62 11.60
CA ARG A 73 12.22 -5.00 10.45
C ARG A 73 11.18 -3.92 10.14
N LEU A 74 10.52 -3.38 11.18
CA LEU A 74 9.60 -2.25 11.02
C LEU A 74 10.32 -1.04 10.40
N THR A 75 11.52 -0.71 10.88
CA THR A 75 12.33 0.39 10.33
C THR A 75 12.64 0.19 8.84
N PHE A 76 12.90 -1.04 8.41
CA PHE A 76 13.09 -1.34 7.00
C PHE A 76 11.81 -1.09 6.17
N TYR A 77 10.64 -1.46 6.68
CA TYR A 77 9.37 -1.16 6.01
C TYR A 77 9.09 0.34 5.97
N VAL A 78 9.34 1.07 7.07
CA VAL A 78 9.19 2.53 7.10
C VAL A 78 10.16 3.19 6.12
N ALA A 79 11.41 2.72 6.02
CA ALA A 79 12.36 3.19 5.02
C ALA A 79 11.82 2.98 3.59
N THR A 80 11.16 1.85 3.34
CA THR A 80 10.50 1.59 2.06
C THR A 80 9.36 2.58 1.81
N PHE A 81 8.50 2.85 2.80
CA PHE A 81 7.41 3.84 2.66
C PHE A 81 7.93 5.26 2.41
N VAL A 82 9.00 5.67 3.10
CA VAL A 82 9.64 6.96 2.86
C VAL A 82 10.30 7.03 1.47
N ALA A 83 10.77 5.90 0.95
CA ALA A 83 11.33 5.81 -0.39
C ALA A 83 10.27 5.84 -1.51
N ILE A 84 8.99 5.57 -1.23
CA ILE A 84 7.91 5.45 -2.23
C ILE A 84 7.87 6.63 -3.23
N PRO A 85 7.97 7.90 -2.82
CA PRO A 85 7.97 9.00 -3.79
C PRO A 85 9.07 8.84 -4.86
N TYR A 86 10.25 8.40 -4.45
CA TYR A 86 11.35 8.13 -5.37
C TYR A 86 11.11 6.86 -6.21
N LEU A 87 10.57 5.81 -5.59
CA LEU A 87 10.23 4.57 -6.30
C LEU A 87 9.16 4.82 -7.37
N LEU A 88 8.13 5.59 -7.05
CA LEU A 88 7.09 5.99 -8.00
C LEU A 88 7.68 6.84 -9.13
N PHE A 89 8.58 7.76 -8.82
CA PHE A 89 9.28 8.54 -9.84
C PHE A 89 10.08 7.65 -10.80
N GLU A 90 10.87 6.70 -10.30
CA GLU A 90 11.62 5.76 -11.12
C GLU A 90 10.69 4.84 -11.95
N LEU A 91 9.61 4.35 -11.33
CA LEU A 91 8.60 3.52 -11.99
C LEU A 91 7.90 4.29 -13.13
N TRP A 92 7.46 5.52 -12.85
CA TRP A 92 6.81 6.36 -13.85
C TRP A 92 7.76 6.75 -14.97
N ASN A 93 9.03 7.06 -14.70
CA ASN A 93 10.05 7.29 -15.72
C ASN A 93 10.28 6.06 -16.61
N PHE A 94 10.16 4.86 -16.07
CA PHE A 94 10.28 3.63 -16.83
C PHE A 94 9.08 3.40 -17.75
N ILE A 95 7.87 3.73 -17.28
CA ILE A 95 6.61 3.55 -18.02
C ILE A 95 6.34 4.68 -19.02
N ALA A 96 6.72 5.92 -18.69
CA ALA A 96 6.41 7.12 -19.45
C ALA A 96 6.80 7.10 -20.94
N PRO A 97 7.97 6.57 -21.36
CA PRO A 97 8.32 6.52 -22.78
C PRO A 97 7.34 5.75 -23.66
N GLY A 98 6.54 4.84 -23.05
CA GLY A 98 5.51 4.08 -23.75
C GLY A 98 4.16 4.78 -23.87
N LEU A 99 3.85 5.73 -22.99
CA LEU A 99 2.53 6.36 -22.89
C LEU A 99 2.47 7.81 -23.41
N TYR A 100 3.50 8.60 -23.20
CA TYR A 100 3.41 10.06 -23.42
C TYR A 100 4.61 10.60 -24.21
N LYS A 101 4.46 10.69 -25.51
CA LYS A 101 5.49 11.36 -26.37
C LYS A 101 5.40 12.88 -26.36
N GLU A 102 4.30 13.51 -25.94
CA GLU A 102 4.05 14.95 -26.19
C GLU A 102 3.69 15.83 -24.99
N GLU A 103 3.40 15.27 -23.76
CA GLU A 103 2.95 16.11 -22.63
C GLU A 103 3.72 15.86 -21.32
N LYS A 104 4.82 16.58 -21.13
CA LYS A 104 5.57 16.59 -19.86
C LYS A 104 4.71 17.02 -18.64
N ILE A 105 3.74 17.89 -18.85
CA ILE A 105 2.85 18.39 -17.78
C ILE A 105 1.95 17.27 -17.27
N GLY A 106 1.43 16.41 -18.12
CA GLY A 106 0.61 15.24 -17.73
C GLY A 106 1.40 14.25 -16.87
N PHE A 107 2.68 14.01 -17.21
CA PHE A 107 3.55 13.13 -16.41
C PHE A 107 3.73 13.60 -14.97
N PHE A 108 4.06 14.87 -14.76
CA PHE A 108 4.23 15.41 -13.41
C PHE A 108 2.93 15.43 -12.61
N ALA A 109 1.80 15.70 -13.24
CA ALA A 109 0.49 15.66 -12.59
C ALA A 109 0.14 14.25 -12.11
N VAL A 110 0.36 13.22 -12.94
CA VAL A 110 0.14 11.81 -12.59
C VAL A 110 1.08 11.40 -11.45
N LEU A 111 2.39 11.70 -11.58
CA LEU A 111 3.37 11.38 -10.54
C LEU A 111 3.03 12.02 -9.19
N PHE A 112 2.71 13.32 -9.18
CA PHE A 112 2.34 14.03 -7.97
C PHE A 112 1.08 13.46 -7.35
N SER A 113 0.06 13.17 -8.18
CA SER A 113 -1.19 12.55 -7.70
C SER A 113 -0.94 11.15 -7.12
N SER A 114 -0.11 10.33 -7.74
CA SER A 114 0.29 9.02 -7.20
C SER A 114 0.96 9.16 -5.83
N ILE A 115 1.94 10.04 -5.69
CA ILE A 115 2.61 10.24 -4.40
C ILE A 115 1.60 10.67 -3.32
N VAL A 116 0.72 11.62 -3.63
CA VAL A 116 -0.28 12.13 -2.69
C VAL A 116 -1.30 11.03 -2.33
N LEU A 117 -1.79 10.27 -3.32
CA LEU A 117 -2.75 9.20 -3.05
C LEU A 117 -2.12 8.07 -2.25
N PHE A 118 -0.90 7.65 -2.58
CA PHE A 118 -0.21 6.61 -1.81
C PHE A 118 -0.03 7.01 -0.34
N LEU A 119 0.45 8.23 -0.08
CA LEU A 119 0.58 8.74 1.29
C LEU A 119 -0.78 8.88 1.99
N ALA A 120 -1.80 9.33 1.28
CA ALA A 120 -3.17 9.38 1.80
C ALA A 120 -3.69 7.98 2.17
N GLY A 121 -3.35 6.94 1.38
CA GLY A 121 -3.67 5.55 1.68
C GLY A 121 -3.01 5.05 2.98
N ILE A 122 -1.72 5.35 3.18
CA ILE A 122 -1.02 5.04 4.43
C ILE A 122 -1.66 5.78 5.62
N CYS A 123 -1.93 7.08 5.49
CA CYS A 123 -2.59 7.87 6.53
C CYS A 123 -3.99 7.33 6.84
N PHE A 124 -4.76 6.98 5.82
CA PHE A 124 -6.09 6.40 6.00
C PHE A 124 -6.03 5.06 6.75
N ALA A 125 -5.10 4.19 6.39
CA ALA A 125 -4.88 2.93 7.11
C ALA A 125 -4.50 3.18 8.58
N PHE A 126 -3.58 4.10 8.84
CA PHE A 126 -3.06 4.36 10.17
C PHE A 126 -4.09 5.03 11.09
N PHE A 127 -4.78 6.08 10.61
CA PHE A 127 -5.68 6.88 11.44
C PHE A 127 -7.12 6.41 11.45
N VAL A 128 -7.56 5.64 10.43
CA VAL A 128 -8.95 5.20 10.32
C VAL A 128 -9.07 3.68 10.50
N ILE A 129 -8.33 2.91 9.71
CA ILE A 129 -8.50 1.45 9.68
C ILE A 129 -7.98 0.81 10.96
N PHE A 130 -6.79 1.17 11.44
CA PHE A 130 -6.23 0.56 12.65
C PHE A 130 -7.10 0.77 13.89
N PRO A 131 -7.53 2.00 14.26
CA PRO A 131 -8.40 2.16 15.40
C PRO A 131 -9.70 1.35 15.30
N LEU A 132 -10.30 1.29 14.11
CA LEU A 132 -11.54 0.52 13.90
C LEU A 132 -11.34 -0.98 14.09
N ILE A 133 -10.31 -1.56 13.47
CA ILE A 133 -10.02 -3.01 13.57
C ILE A 133 -9.61 -3.38 14.98
N PHE A 134 -8.71 -2.63 15.62
CA PHE A 134 -8.22 -2.98 16.95
C PHE A 134 -9.30 -2.80 18.01
N THR A 135 -10.11 -1.74 17.92
CA THR A 135 -11.28 -1.58 18.80
C THR A 135 -12.23 -2.76 18.66
N PHE A 136 -12.50 -3.21 17.45
CA PHE A 136 -13.36 -4.37 17.21
C PHE A 136 -12.77 -5.64 17.86
N PHE A 137 -11.48 -5.93 17.64
CA PHE A 137 -10.87 -7.14 18.20
C PHE A 137 -10.83 -7.13 19.74
N VAL A 138 -10.53 -5.97 20.32
CA VAL A 138 -10.53 -5.84 21.79
C VAL A 138 -11.95 -5.99 22.36
N GLN A 139 -12.96 -5.40 21.72
CA GLN A 139 -14.36 -5.50 22.17
C GLN A 139 -14.97 -6.87 21.91
N ALA A 140 -14.52 -7.58 20.88
CA ALA A 140 -14.97 -8.95 20.59
C ALA A 140 -14.34 -9.99 21.52
N SER A 141 -13.28 -9.65 22.25
CA SER A 141 -12.66 -10.54 23.23
C SER A 141 -13.58 -10.73 24.44
N PRO A 142 -13.74 -11.97 24.95
CA PRO A 142 -14.45 -12.21 26.21
C PRO A 142 -13.80 -11.43 27.36
N SER A 143 -14.61 -10.87 28.27
CA SER A 143 -14.14 -10.04 29.40
C SER A 143 -13.16 -10.74 30.36
N GLU A 144 -13.17 -12.06 30.35
CA GLU A 144 -12.33 -12.91 31.21
C GLU A 144 -10.96 -13.24 30.59
N VAL A 145 -10.75 -12.87 29.32
CA VAL A 145 -9.52 -13.15 28.57
C VAL A 145 -8.63 -11.92 28.55
N LEU A 146 -7.42 -12.04 29.04
CA LEU A 146 -6.39 -11.00 28.90
C LEU A 146 -5.87 -10.97 27.47
N VAL A 147 -5.97 -9.81 26.83
CA VAL A 147 -5.45 -9.62 25.48
C VAL A 147 -3.95 -9.37 25.55
N MET A 148 -3.14 -10.34 25.14
CA MET A 148 -1.69 -10.25 25.06
C MET A 148 -1.25 -10.46 23.61
N THR A 149 -0.98 -9.37 22.91
CA THR A 149 -0.64 -9.41 21.48
C THR A 149 0.87 -9.54 21.28
N ASP A 150 1.31 -10.52 20.47
CA ASP A 150 2.72 -10.65 20.09
C ASP A 150 3.16 -9.51 19.17
N ILE A 151 4.31 -8.92 19.46
CA ILE A 151 4.85 -7.76 18.73
C ILE A 151 5.14 -8.06 17.25
N ASN A 152 5.54 -9.30 16.91
CA ASN A 152 5.81 -9.65 15.52
C ASN A 152 4.51 -9.76 14.72
N GLU A 153 3.51 -10.48 15.26
CA GLU A 153 2.22 -10.65 14.61
C GLU A 153 1.53 -9.31 14.40
N TYR A 154 1.60 -8.45 15.42
CA TYR A 154 1.08 -7.09 15.33
C TYR A 154 1.75 -6.28 14.22
N ILE A 155 3.07 -6.20 14.20
CA ILE A 155 3.79 -5.42 13.20
C ILE A 155 3.60 -5.99 11.79
N ASP A 156 3.58 -7.32 11.64
CA ASP A 156 3.30 -7.95 10.35
C ASP A 156 1.91 -7.59 9.82
N PHE A 157 0.91 -7.60 10.69
CA PHE A 157 -0.45 -7.19 10.36
C PHE A 157 -0.52 -5.71 9.95
N VAL A 158 0.07 -4.82 10.77
CA VAL A 158 0.13 -3.37 10.51
C VAL A 158 0.78 -3.09 9.16
N VAL A 159 1.95 -3.64 8.90
CA VAL A 159 2.69 -3.43 7.66
C VAL A 159 1.91 -3.92 6.44
N ARG A 160 1.28 -5.09 6.52
CA ARG A 160 0.45 -5.61 5.41
C ARG A 160 -0.70 -4.65 5.07
N ILE A 161 -1.40 -4.14 6.07
CA ILE A 161 -2.51 -3.20 5.85
C ILE A 161 -2.01 -1.89 5.25
N LEU A 162 -0.90 -1.34 5.74
CA LEU A 162 -0.31 -0.12 5.18
C LEU A 162 0.04 -0.27 3.70
N PHE A 163 0.67 -1.39 3.31
CA PHE A 163 0.97 -1.65 1.90
C PHE A 163 -0.30 -1.78 1.06
N VAL A 164 -1.28 -2.53 1.56
CA VAL A 164 -2.52 -2.74 0.80
C VAL A 164 -3.26 -1.44 0.57
N PHE A 165 -3.42 -0.60 1.58
CA PHE A 165 -4.08 0.68 1.42
C PHE A 165 -3.24 1.67 0.61
N GLY A 166 -1.92 1.70 0.80
CA GLY A 166 -1.04 2.48 -0.05
C GLY A 166 -1.25 2.17 -1.54
N PHE A 167 -1.22 0.88 -1.92
CA PHE A 167 -1.46 0.47 -3.30
C PHE A 167 -2.92 0.58 -3.73
N ALA A 168 -3.89 0.36 -2.84
CA ALA A 168 -5.30 0.50 -3.18
C ALA A 168 -5.66 1.95 -3.56
N PHE A 169 -5.01 2.93 -2.95
CA PHE A 169 -5.20 4.34 -3.30
C PHE A 169 -4.59 4.71 -4.66
N GLU A 170 -3.71 3.89 -5.22
CA GLU A 170 -3.24 4.03 -6.61
C GLU A 170 -4.27 3.56 -7.65
N VAL A 171 -5.25 2.75 -7.26
CA VAL A 171 -6.26 2.18 -8.19
C VAL A 171 -6.93 3.25 -9.05
N PRO A 172 -7.38 4.41 -8.54
CA PRO A 172 -7.99 5.45 -9.38
C PRO A 172 -7.08 5.93 -10.51
N ILE A 173 -5.79 6.10 -10.22
CA ILE A 173 -4.80 6.54 -11.22
C ILE A 173 -4.55 5.44 -12.26
N VAL A 174 -4.39 4.20 -11.80
CA VAL A 174 -4.19 3.05 -12.69
C VAL A 174 -5.37 2.91 -13.67
N LEU A 175 -6.61 3.01 -13.18
CA LEU A 175 -7.81 2.95 -14.03
C LEU A 175 -7.82 4.08 -15.06
N MET A 176 -7.51 5.31 -14.64
CA MET A 176 -7.45 6.47 -15.52
C MET A 176 -6.43 6.29 -16.62
N LEU A 177 -5.24 5.77 -16.28
CA LEU A 177 -4.18 5.50 -17.25
C LEU A 177 -4.51 4.35 -18.20
N MET A 178 -5.16 3.29 -17.73
CA MET A 178 -5.62 2.19 -18.59
C MET A 178 -6.61 2.68 -19.66
N ILE A 179 -7.48 3.62 -19.30
CA ILE A 179 -8.42 4.21 -20.27
C ILE A 179 -7.69 5.18 -21.21
N TRP A 180 -6.81 6.03 -20.68
CA TRP A 180 -6.02 6.96 -21.52
C TRP A 180 -5.14 6.24 -22.53
N SER A 181 -4.51 5.14 -22.12
CA SER A 181 -3.69 4.32 -23.04
C SER A 181 -4.49 3.49 -24.04
N GLY A 182 -5.83 3.49 -23.97
CA GLY A 182 -6.69 2.72 -24.86
C GLY A 182 -6.68 1.20 -24.61
N VAL A 183 -6.07 0.75 -23.49
CA VAL A 183 -6.05 -0.68 -23.10
C VAL A 183 -7.46 -1.16 -22.74
N THR A 184 -8.27 -0.28 -22.16
CA THR A 184 -9.65 -0.57 -21.77
C THR A 184 -10.53 0.69 -21.92
N ASN A 185 -11.82 0.53 -21.72
CA ASN A 185 -12.77 1.65 -21.70
C ASN A 185 -13.61 1.63 -20.41
N ALA A 186 -14.22 2.78 -20.08
CA ALA A 186 -15.02 2.94 -18.86
C ALA A 186 -16.20 1.95 -18.77
N GLN A 187 -16.72 1.50 -19.92
CA GLN A 187 -17.83 0.55 -19.97
C GLN A 187 -17.37 -0.87 -19.60
N GLN A 188 -16.21 -1.29 -20.10
CA GLN A 188 -15.62 -2.59 -19.76
C GLN A 188 -15.27 -2.65 -18.26
N LEU A 189 -14.65 -1.61 -17.72
CA LEU A 189 -14.38 -1.51 -16.29
C LEU A 189 -15.67 -1.52 -15.47
N SER A 190 -16.71 -0.80 -15.91
CA SER A 190 -18.00 -0.83 -15.23
C SER A 190 -18.63 -2.23 -15.21
N SER A 191 -18.46 -3.02 -16.27
CA SER A 191 -18.92 -4.42 -16.31
C SER A 191 -18.10 -5.35 -15.44
N ALA A 192 -16.85 -4.98 -15.12
CA ALA A 192 -15.95 -5.76 -14.25
C ALA A 192 -16.23 -5.58 -12.73
N ARG A 193 -17.13 -4.68 -12.32
CA ARG A 193 -17.47 -4.43 -10.90
C ARG A 193 -17.69 -5.67 -10.05
N PRO A 194 -18.48 -6.68 -10.46
CA PRO A 194 -18.69 -7.87 -9.65
C PRO A 194 -17.39 -8.61 -9.34
N TYR A 195 -16.50 -8.69 -10.33
CA TYR A 195 -15.19 -9.33 -10.16
C TYR A 195 -14.26 -8.54 -9.24
N VAL A 196 -14.31 -7.21 -9.32
CA VAL A 196 -13.53 -6.33 -8.43
C VAL A 196 -14.00 -6.47 -6.98
N ILE A 197 -15.32 -6.48 -6.74
CA ILE A 197 -15.88 -6.69 -5.41
C ILE A 197 -15.39 -8.03 -4.83
N ILE A 198 -15.52 -9.11 -5.59
CA ILE A 198 -15.03 -10.44 -5.18
C ILE A 198 -13.52 -10.37 -4.90
N GLY A 199 -12.74 -9.73 -5.77
CA GLY A 199 -11.31 -9.53 -5.58
C GLY A 199 -10.96 -8.78 -4.30
N CYS A 200 -11.69 -7.71 -3.95
CA CYS A 200 -11.50 -6.97 -2.70
C CYS A 200 -11.73 -7.86 -1.47
N PHE A 201 -12.78 -8.70 -1.48
CA PHE A 201 -13.02 -9.64 -0.39
C PHE A 201 -11.97 -10.75 -0.32
N VAL A 202 -11.52 -11.27 -1.46
CA VAL A 202 -10.42 -12.26 -1.50
C VAL A 202 -9.14 -11.67 -0.92
N VAL A 203 -8.77 -10.45 -1.29
CA VAL A 203 -7.60 -9.76 -0.71
C VAL A 203 -7.79 -9.57 0.79
N GLY A 204 -8.98 -9.11 1.22
CA GLY A 204 -9.32 -8.99 2.64
C GLY A 204 -9.12 -10.29 3.42
N MET A 205 -9.52 -11.43 2.86
CA MET A 205 -9.39 -12.75 3.49
C MET A 205 -7.92 -13.15 3.77
N PHE A 206 -6.98 -12.73 2.93
CA PHE A 206 -5.56 -12.99 3.14
C PHE A 206 -4.90 -12.06 4.16
N LEU A 207 -5.54 -10.91 4.44
CA LEU A 207 -4.98 -9.87 5.28
C LEU A 207 -5.47 -9.92 6.72
N THR A 208 -6.73 -10.32 6.91
CA THR A 208 -7.36 -10.38 8.24
C THR A 208 -7.73 -11.82 8.58
N PRO A 209 -7.93 -12.10 9.88
CA PRO A 209 -8.61 -13.32 10.27
C PRO A 209 -9.92 -13.49 9.49
N PRO A 210 -10.39 -14.72 9.29
CA PRO A 210 -11.60 -14.99 8.49
C PRO A 210 -12.88 -14.60 9.26
N ASP A 211 -13.04 -13.28 9.50
CA ASP A 211 -14.23 -12.66 10.07
C ASP A 211 -14.86 -11.67 9.09
N ILE A 212 -16.19 -11.66 9.07
CA ILE A 212 -16.97 -10.84 8.11
C ILE A 212 -16.77 -9.35 8.34
N PHE A 213 -16.58 -8.93 9.59
CA PHE A 213 -16.47 -7.51 9.93
C PHE A 213 -15.15 -6.91 9.42
N SER A 214 -14.00 -7.48 9.82
CA SER A 214 -12.67 -6.99 9.40
C SER A 214 -12.51 -7.08 7.89
N GLN A 215 -12.99 -8.17 7.28
CA GLN A 215 -12.93 -8.35 5.84
C GLN A 215 -13.75 -7.28 5.10
N THR A 216 -14.97 -6.97 5.56
CA THR A 216 -15.81 -5.92 4.98
C THR A 216 -15.18 -4.54 5.16
N LEU A 217 -14.63 -4.28 6.35
CA LEU A 217 -13.98 -3.01 6.67
C LEU A 217 -12.77 -2.70 5.77
N LEU A 218 -12.08 -3.74 5.30
CA LEU A 218 -11.00 -3.59 4.31
C LEU A 218 -11.52 -3.52 2.87
N ALA A 219 -12.46 -4.40 2.51
CA ALA A 219 -12.94 -4.53 1.15
C ALA A 219 -13.72 -3.30 0.67
N LEU A 220 -14.52 -2.69 1.55
CA LEU A 220 -15.42 -1.59 1.19
C LEU A 220 -14.66 -0.31 0.77
N PRO A 221 -13.65 0.17 1.50
CA PRO A 221 -12.85 1.31 1.04
C PRO A 221 -12.13 1.06 -0.28
N VAL A 222 -11.59 -0.14 -0.48
CA VAL A 222 -10.88 -0.51 -1.72
C VAL A 222 -11.85 -0.51 -2.91
N TRP A 223 -13.05 -1.06 -2.72
CA TRP A 223 -14.11 -0.99 -3.74
C TRP A 223 -14.55 0.46 -4.02
N LEU A 224 -14.71 1.29 -2.98
CA LEU A 224 -15.05 2.71 -3.17
C LEU A 224 -13.97 3.46 -3.98
N LEU A 225 -12.70 3.18 -3.76
CA LEU A 225 -11.60 3.73 -4.57
C LEU A 225 -11.71 3.35 -6.04
N TYR A 226 -12.12 2.12 -6.33
CA TYR A 226 -12.40 1.69 -7.71
C TYR A 226 -13.54 2.50 -8.34
N GLU A 227 -14.65 2.72 -7.61
CA GLU A 227 -15.76 3.55 -8.11
C GLU A 227 -15.34 5.01 -8.31
N VAL A 228 -14.54 5.57 -7.40
CA VAL A 228 -13.97 6.92 -7.57
C VAL A 228 -13.11 6.99 -8.82
N GLY A 229 -12.28 5.99 -9.08
CA GLY A 229 -11.47 5.89 -10.31
C GLY A 229 -12.33 5.82 -11.58
N LEU A 230 -13.41 5.05 -11.55
CA LEU A 230 -14.37 4.98 -12.66
C LEU A 230 -15.08 6.31 -12.90
N LEU A 231 -15.50 7.00 -11.84
CA LEU A 231 -16.11 8.32 -11.95
C LEU A 231 -15.13 9.36 -12.49
N ALA A 232 -13.92 9.41 -11.93
CA ALA A 232 -12.87 10.31 -12.40
C ALA A 232 -12.57 10.10 -13.89
N SER A 233 -12.46 8.87 -14.34
CA SER A 233 -12.18 8.57 -15.74
C SER A 233 -13.27 9.08 -16.68
N ARG A 234 -14.55 9.01 -16.28
CA ARG A 234 -15.67 9.54 -17.08
C ARG A 234 -15.63 11.08 -17.20
N PHE A 235 -15.23 11.78 -16.14
CA PHE A 235 -15.16 13.24 -16.15
C PHE A 235 -13.97 13.79 -16.93
N PHE A 236 -12.82 13.11 -16.89
CA PHE A 236 -11.58 13.61 -17.48
C PHE A 236 -11.35 13.15 -18.93
N ILE A 237 -11.96 12.03 -19.36
CA ILE A 237 -11.70 11.44 -20.68
C ILE A 237 -12.83 11.72 -21.69
N ASN A 238 -14.03 12.07 -21.24
CA ASN A 238 -15.14 12.49 -22.11
C ASN A 238 -15.07 13.98 -22.52
N LYS A 239 -13.94 14.63 -22.40
CA LYS A 239 -13.61 15.92 -23.01
C LYS A 239 -12.64 15.72 -24.18
#